data_6a777e58621738966b1722f3ea6c330a
#
_entry.id   6a777e58621738966b1722f3ea6c330a
#
_cell.length_a   1.000
_cell.length_b   1.000
_cell.length_c   1.000
_cell.angle_alpha   90.00
_cell.angle_beta   90.00
_cell.angle_gamma   90.00
#
_symmetry.space_group_name_H-M   'P 1'
#
loop_
_entity.id
_entity.type
_entity.pdbx_description
1 polymer ?
#
loop_
_entity_poly.entity_id
_entity_poly.type
_entity_poly.pdbx_seq_one_letter_code
_entity_poly.pdbx_strand_id
1 'polypeptide(L)'
;MAAIWEDRSGCRDESCEVDRLSDYQLCGPTVGDGKSAIRPVVTRFCYAECRKWLAAPNPSACATARSPMQSLRLNPILNTDSYKLTHWWQYPPDTRHIYSYVESRGGMFDQTMMAMLQYIIKSNFAGHVFTLDDVEEARRIAHAHFSGHTKTFNYAGFKSLYAKHGGRLPLRIRAVKEGTVVKSHNALITIENTDPEFYWLTNWAETVLLQVWYPITVATLSRAIKQVIGKALARTGDLSLLPFKLHDFGFRGVSSKESAAIGGAAHLLNFLGTDTLAAVQILNQFYSADLSAQNPLDCAAYSIPASEHSTITAWGEAHELDAYANILANCPQGVVACVSDSYDIYNAVRNLWGGALRDKVMQRKGTLVIRPDSGEAVTVLEELFKIVSEKFGYEVNHKGWKTTVPCVRFIQGDGVNFYTIQNITTQLTRKGWSQDIWSYGMGGALLQQVNRDTLKFALKCSAIDRNGKWHNVYKNPKTDPSKASRGGRFNLVQNEKDFATVEVVDGAPIPSNNVLETILEDGKLLRDQTLAEVRAIASSYDSYNDSD
;
A
#
# COMPACT_ATOMS: atom_id res chain seq x y z
N MET A 1 -33.53 3.24 13.09
CA MET A 1 -32.89 4.16 14.04
C MET A 1 -33.23 5.58 13.64
N ALA A 2 -34.49 5.94 13.76
CA ALA A 2 -34.97 7.29 13.56
C ALA A 2 -36.21 7.43 14.41
N ALA A 3 -36.03 7.67 15.71
CA ALA A 3 -37.04 8.10 16.68
C ALA A 3 -36.36 8.15 18.06
N ILE A 4 -35.78 9.28 18.40
CA ILE A 4 -35.53 9.84 19.76
C ILE A 4 -34.79 11.17 19.51
N TRP A 5 -35.57 12.17 19.04
CA TRP A 5 -35.23 13.58 19.15
C TRP A 5 -36.53 14.36 19.09
N GLU A 6 -37.24 14.36 20.20
CA GLU A 6 -38.23 15.38 20.51
C GLU A 6 -38.24 15.61 22.02
N ASP A 7 -38.27 16.89 22.34
CA ASP A 7 -38.65 17.47 23.61
C ASP A 7 -37.57 17.63 24.70
N ARG A 8 -36.99 18.85 24.70
CA ARG A 8 -36.84 19.73 25.88
C ARG A 8 -36.60 21.16 25.44
N SER A 9 -37.71 21.85 25.24
CA SER A 9 -37.77 23.32 25.29
C SER A 9 -37.75 23.78 26.76
N GLY A 10 -36.87 24.69 27.10
CA GLY A 10 -36.97 25.40 28.36
C GLY A 10 -35.66 25.82 28.99
N CYS A 11 -35.12 26.96 28.53
CA CYS A 11 -34.49 27.97 29.37
C CYS A 11 -34.21 29.20 28.49
N ARG A 12 -34.98 30.27 28.75
CA ARG A 12 -34.63 31.65 28.39
C ARG A 12 -33.73 32.18 29.50
N ASP A 13 -32.63 32.84 29.13
CA ASP A 13 -32.42 34.27 29.37
C ASP A 13 -30.93 34.64 29.20
N GLU A 14 -30.82 35.73 28.49
CA GLU A 14 -29.99 36.93 28.63
C GLU A 14 -28.48 36.90 28.28
N SER A 15 -28.23 37.68 27.23
CA SER A 15 -27.12 38.64 27.01
C SER A 15 -25.68 38.13 26.91
N CYS A 16 -25.21 38.10 25.68
CA CYS A 16 -23.87 38.57 25.35
C CYS A 16 -23.89 39.19 23.94
N GLU A 17 -23.68 40.51 23.91
CA GLU A 17 -23.47 41.29 22.71
C GLU A 17 -22.23 40.80 21.94
N VAL A 18 -22.42 40.58 20.66
CA VAL A 18 -21.32 40.36 19.72
C VAL A 18 -21.13 41.64 18.93
N ASP A 19 -20.06 42.36 19.24
CA ASP A 19 -19.60 43.49 18.45
C ASP A 19 -19.24 43.06 17.04
N ARG A 20 -19.93 43.67 16.09
CA ARG A 20 -19.59 43.61 14.64
C ARG A 20 -18.45 44.58 14.37
N LEU A 21 -17.35 44.09 13.88
CA LEU A 21 -16.38 44.87 13.12
C LEU A 21 -16.56 44.60 11.62
N SER A 22 -17.38 45.47 11.00
CA SER A 22 -17.30 45.75 9.57
C SER A 22 -16.24 46.86 9.41
N ASP A 23 -15.33 46.68 8.46
CA ASP A 23 -14.83 47.67 7.52
C ASP A 23 -13.47 47.23 6.96
N TYR A 24 -13.52 46.64 5.79
CA TYR A 24 -12.41 46.69 4.84
C TYR A 24 -12.90 47.33 3.55
N GLN A 25 -12.58 48.63 3.40
CA GLN A 25 -12.71 49.35 2.14
C GLN A 25 -11.53 49.03 1.22
N LEU A 26 -11.84 48.51 0.04
CA LEU A 26 -10.91 48.38 -1.08
C LEU A 26 -10.74 49.74 -1.75
N CYS A 27 -9.54 50.33 -1.73
CA CYS A 27 -9.16 51.40 -2.61
C CYS A 27 -8.58 50.88 -3.90
N GLY A 28 -9.25 51.09 -5.02
CA GLY A 28 -8.73 50.88 -6.38
C GLY A 28 -7.85 52.03 -6.85
N PRO A 29 -7.00 51.82 -7.84
CA PRO A 29 -6.05 52.84 -8.31
C PRO A 29 -6.68 53.77 -9.33
N THR A 30 -6.48 55.09 -9.16
CA THR A 30 -6.68 56.11 -10.20
C THR A 30 -5.42 56.29 -11.03
N VAL A 31 -5.64 56.36 -12.34
CA VAL A 31 -4.63 56.63 -13.36
C VAL A 31 -4.21 58.10 -13.32
N GLY A 32 -2.89 58.37 -13.41
CA GLY A 32 -2.35 59.70 -13.59
C GLY A 32 -0.88 59.64 -14.05
N ASP A 33 -0.62 60.28 -15.17
CA ASP A 33 0.62 60.36 -15.94
C ASP A 33 1.84 60.95 -15.21
N GLY A 34 3.04 60.46 -15.58
CA GLY A 34 4.26 61.26 -15.51
C GLY A 34 5.46 60.70 -14.77
N LYS A 35 6.41 60.28 -15.55
CA LYS A 35 7.86 60.07 -15.31
C LYS A 35 8.43 60.46 -13.95
N SER A 36 9.04 59.52 -13.23
CA SER A 36 10.36 59.71 -12.62
C SER A 36 10.90 58.46 -11.92
N ALA A 37 12.19 58.36 -11.82
CA ALA A 37 13.06 57.26 -11.42
C ALA A 37 12.72 56.65 -10.06
N ILE A 38 12.61 55.30 -10.01
CA ILE A 38 12.50 54.53 -8.77
C ILE A 38 13.92 54.29 -8.22
N ARG A 39 14.26 54.94 -7.12
CA ARG A 39 15.35 54.51 -6.22
C ARG A 39 14.76 53.54 -5.19
N PRO A 40 15.44 52.43 -4.84
CA PRO A 40 14.94 51.56 -3.82
C PRO A 40 15.14 52.19 -2.42
N VAL A 41 14.04 52.51 -1.76
CA VAL A 41 14.06 52.86 -0.33
C VAL A 41 14.03 51.52 0.44
N VAL A 42 15.21 51.08 0.86
CA VAL A 42 15.35 50.02 1.86
C VAL A 42 14.98 50.63 3.20
N THR A 43 13.79 50.33 3.67
CA THR A 43 13.27 50.80 4.95
C THR A 43 14.08 50.20 6.11
N ARG A 44 14.76 51.04 6.85
CA ARG A 44 15.48 50.78 8.11
C ARG A 44 14.55 50.47 9.29
N PHE A 45 13.45 49.72 9.11
CA PHE A 45 12.49 49.51 10.19
C PHE A 45 12.53 48.13 10.83
N CYS A 46 13.36 47.21 10.37
CA CYS A 46 13.42 45.85 10.97
C CYS A 46 14.60 45.58 11.92
N TYR A 47 15.50 46.51 12.13
CA TYR A 47 16.71 46.25 12.96
C TYR A 47 16.60 46.71 14.42
N ALA A 48 15.64 47.52 14.77
CA ALA A 48 15.48 48.04 16.14
C ALA A 48 14.61 47.12 17.04
N GLU A 49 13.69 46.35 16.49
CA GLU A 49 12.85 45.43 17.29
C GLU A 49 13.48 44.07 17.56
N CYS A 50 14.38 43.59 16.69
CA CYS A 50 15.11 42.33 16.95
C CYS A 50 16.11 42.44 18.11
N ARG A 51 16.60 43.62 18.47
CA ARG A 51 17.52 43.79 19.62
C ARG A 51 16.86 43.75 20.98
N LYS A 52 15.55 43.94 21.09
CA LYS A 52 14.81 43.81 22.35
C LYS A 52 14.51 42.35 22.77
N TRP A 53 14.66 41.41 21.81
CA TRP A 53 14.47 39.98 22.09
C TRP A 53 15.77 39.25 22.46
N LEU A 54 16.93 39.89 22.28
CA LEU A 54 18.23 39.27 22.56
C LEU A 54 18.83 39.64 23.94
N ALA A 55 18.11 40.38 24.77
CA ALA A 55 18.60 40.82 26.09
C ALA A 55 17.66 40.38 27.23
N ALA A 56 17.32 39.11 27.32
CA ALA A 56 16.72 38.52 28.52
C ALA A 56 17.54 37.28 28.93
N PRO A 57 18.18 37.26 30.11
CA PRO A 57 18.87 36.09 30.61
C PRO A 57 17.88 35.17 31.33
N ASN A 58 17.28 34.22 30.61
CA ASN A 58 16.65 33.08 31.26
C ASN A 58 16.71 31.85 30.35
N PRO A 59 17.65 30.91 30.58
CA PRO A 59 17.77 29.69 29.76
C PRO A 59 16.62 28.70 29.93
N SER A 60 15.69 28.95 30.87
CA SER A 60 14.56 28.03 31.14
C SER A 60 13.27 28.34 30.38
N ALA A 61 13.22 29.43 29.60
CA ALA A 61 12.01 29.81 28.83
C ALA A 61 12.06 29.42 27.33
N CYS A 62 13.14 28.80 26.86
CA CYS A 62 13.30 28.39 25.45
C CYS A 62 13.10 26.87 25.23
N ALA A 63 12.46 26.19 26.19
CA ALA A 63 12.24 24.74 26.15
C ALA A 63 10.80 24.35 25.77
N THR A 64 10.09 25.20 25.02
CA THR A 64 8.85 24.79 24.34
C THR A 64 8.91 25.17 22.85
N ALA A 65 10.02 24.88 22.18
CA ALA A 65 9.92 24.52 20.78
C ALA A 65 9.06 23.25 20.78
N ARG A 66 7.82 23.34 20.33
CA ARG A 66 6.95 22.17 20.10
C ARG A 66 7.79 21.23 19.24
N SER A 67 8.18 20.08 19.81
CA SER A 67 8.69 18.98 19.01
C SER A 67 7.74 18.84 17.83
N PRO A 68 8.25 18.57 16.61
CA PRO A 68 7.38 18.29 15.47
C PRO A 68 6.35 17.29 15.96
N MET A 69 5.06 17.56 15.73
CA MET A 69 3.93 16.77 16.25
C MET A 69 4.32 15.30 16.22
N GLN A 70 4.39 14.68 17.40
CA GLN A 70 4.65 13.25 17.50
C GLN A 70 3.68 12.57 16.55
N SER A 71 4.19 11.66 15.73
CA SER A 71 3.37 10.82 14.86
C SER A 71 2.17 10.34 15.68
N LEU A 72 0.96 10.42 15.12
CA LEU A 72 -0.28 10.05 15.80
C LEU A 72 -0.10 8.71 16.54
N ARG A 73 0.03 8.77 17.85
CA ARG A 73 0.11 7.57 18.69
C ARG A 73 -1.31 7.16 19.04
N LEU A 74 -1.77 6.11 18.41
CA LEU A 74 -3.02 5.45 18.79
C LEU A 74 -2.77 4.52 19.99
N ASN A 75 -3.72 4.48 20.91
CA ASN A 75 -3.68 3.53 22.02
C ASN A 75 -3.84 2.10 21.49
N PRO A 76 -2.86 1.20 21.70
CA PRO A 76 -2.89 -0.14 21.10
C PRO A 76 -4.10 -0.98 21.53
N ILE A 77 -4.60 -0.80 22.75
CA ILE A 77 -5.78 -1.51 23.27
C ILE A 77 -7.05 -1.12 22.49
N LEU A 78 -7.10 0.12 21.98
CA LEU A 78 -8.22 0.66 21.22
C LEU A 78 -8.09 0.43 19.70
N ASN A 79 -7.03 -0.21 19.22
CA ASN A 79 -6.90 -0.64 17.83
C ASN A 79 -7.82 -1.82 17.52
N THR A 80 -9.12 -1.64 17.77
CA THR A 80 -10.16 -2.65 17.54
C THR A 80 -11.51 -1.96 17.30
N ASP A 81 -12.47 -2.68 16.75
CA ASP A 81 -13.84 -2.17 16.66
C ASP A 81 -14.45 -2.09 18.07
N SER A 82 -15.14 -1.01 18.38
CA SER A 82 -15.62 -0.73 19.74
C SER A 82 -16.49 -1.86 20.35
N TYR A 83 -17.36 -2.50 19.54
CA TYR A 83 -18.20 -3.59 20.02
C TYR A 83 -17.40 -4.82 20.51
N LYS A 84 -16.18 -5.01 20.00
CA LYS A 84 -15.29 -6.09 20.44
C LYS A 84 -14.81 -5.93 21.88
N LEU A 85 -14.76 -4.69 22.39
CA LEU A 85 -14.46 -4.41 23.81
C LEU A 85 -15.50 -5.02 24.76
N THR A 86 -16.68 -5.39 24.26
CA THR A 86 -17.76 -5.99 25.04
C THR A 86 -17.82 -7.54 24.93
N HIS A 87 -17.09 -8.16 24.00
CA HIS A 87 -17.21 -9.58 23.71
C HIS A 87 -16.66 -10.49 24.81
N TRP A 88 -15.81 -9.99 25.70
CA TRP A 88 -15.22 -10.78 26.79
C TRP A 88 -16.26 -11.45 27.72
N TRP A 89 -17.46 -10.88 27.87
CA TRP A 89 -18.54 -11.45 28.69
C TRP A 89 -19.65 -12.09 27.84
N GLN A 90 -19.57 -12.07 26.51
CA GLN A 90 -20.60 -12.61 25.63
C GLN A 90 -20.34 -14.09 25.26
N TYR A 91 -19.12 -14.57 25.44
CA TYR A 91 -18.82 -15.99 25.27
C TYR A 91 -19.36 -16.82 26.45
N PRO A 92 -19.58 -18.15 26.26
CA PRO A 92 -19.96 -19.03 27.38
C PRO A 92 -18.99 -18.87 28.55
N PRO A 93 -19.49 -18.91 29.81
CA PRO A 93 -18.66 -18.62 31.01
C PRO A 93 -17.48 -19.57 31.22
N ASP A 94 -17.55 -20.79 30.68
CA ASP A 94 -16.54 -21.84 30.76
C ASP A 94 -15.57 -21.85 29.57
N THR A 95 -15.58 -20.81 28.74
CA THR A 95 -14.64 -20.64 27.61
C THR A 95 -13.22 -20.44 28.12
N ARG A 96 -12.28 -21.21 27.57
CA ARG A 96 -10.85 -21.17 27.90
C ARG A 96 -9.98 -20.76 26.73
N HIS A 97 -10.30 -21.27 25.53
CA HIS A 97 -9.57 -20.92 24.32
C HIS A 97 -10.55 -20.62 23.19
N ILE A 98 -10.17 -19.67 22.34
CA ILE A 98 -10.88 -19.33 21.10
C ILE A 98 -9.89 -19.50 19.96
N TYR A 99 -10.31 -20.24 18.93
CA TYR A 99 -9.56 -20.45 17.72
C TYR A 99 -10.27 -19.79 16.54
N SER A 100 -9.51 -19.03 15.76
CA SER A 100 -10.02 -18.34 14.57
C SER A 100 -9.06 -18.53 13.39
N TYR A 101 -9.58 -18.37 12.17
CA TYR A 101 -8.78 -18.44 10.95
C TYR A 101 -9.14 -17.33 9.98
N VAL A 102 -8.16 -16.95 9.12
CA VAL A 102 -8.32 -16.00 8.01
C VAL A 102 -8.32 -16.76 6.69
N GLU A 103 -9.28 -16.45 5.83
CA GLU A 103 -9.41 -16.97 4.47
C GLU A 103 -9.80 -15.88 3.48
N SER A 104 -9.43 -16.04 2.22
CA SER A 104 -10.11 -15.42 1.08
C SER A 104 -11.25 -16.33 0.62
N ARG A 105 -12.39 -15.75 0.28
CA ARG A 105 -13.56 -16.46 -0.26
C ARG A 105 -13.73 -16.29 -1.76
N GLY A 106 -12.63 -16.00 -2.46
CA GLY A 106 -12.63 -15.65 -3.88
C GLY A 106 -13.07 -14.22 -4.13
N GLY A 107 -13.44 -13.91 -5.34
CA GLY A 107 -13.78 -12.55 -5.77
C GLY A 107 -13.17 -12.27 -7.12
N MET A 108 -12.36 -11.19 -7.23
CA MET A 108 -11.69 -10.83 -8.47
C MET A 108 -10.72 -11.93 -8.96
N PHE A 109 -10.09 -12.65 -8.04
CA PHE A 109 -9.19 -13.77 -8.31
C PHE A 109 -9.58 -14.99 -7.45
N ASP A 110 -9.25 -16.17 -7.93
CA ASP A 110 -9.49 -17.47 -7.27
C ASP A 110 -8.33 -17.93 -6.37
N GLN A 111 -7.28 -17.14 -6.29
CA GLN A 111 -6.09 -17.38 -5.48
C GLN A 111 -5.60 -16.09 -4.83
N THR A 112 -4.75 -16.23 -3.82
CA THR A 112 -4.15 -15.13 -3.07
C THR A 112 -2.65 -15.36 -2.91
N MET A 113 -1.86 -14.27 -2.97
CA MET A 113 -0.44 -14.27 -2.65
C MET A 113 -0.24 -13.70 -1.26
N MET A 114 0.24 -14.52 -0.32
CA MET A 114 0.51 -14.09 1.07
C MET A 114 1.56 -13.00 1.12
N ALA A 115 1.27 -11.89 1.81
CA ALA A 115 2.13 -10.71 1.82
C ALA A 115 1.95 -9.85 3.08
N MET A 116 3.03 -9.28 3.58
CA MET A 116 3.11 -8.22 4.60
C MET A 116 2.47 -8.54 5.96
N LEU A 117 2.20 -9.81 6.27
CA LEU A 117 1.74 -10.22 7.60
C LEU A 117 2.83 -9.97 8.67
N GLN A 118 4.09 -10.19 8.32
CA GLN A 118 5.24 -9.95 9.20
C GLN A 118 5.29 -8.50 9.68
N TYR A 119 5.00 -7.53 8.80
CA TYR A 119 4.85 -6.14 9.19
C TYR A 119 3.76 -5.94 10.23
N ILE A 120 2.56 -6.48 9.99
CA ILE A 120 1.41 -6.36 10.91
C ILE A 120 1.75 -6.96 12.27
N ILE A 121 2.41 -8.12 12.29
CA ILE A 121 2.81 -8.80 13.54
C ILE A 121 3.86 -8.00 14.30
N LYS A 122 4.92 -7.58 13.63
CA LYS A 122 6.00 -6.80 14.27
C LYS A 122 5.49 -5.47 14.82
N SER A 123 4.54 -4.84 14.14
CA SER A 123 4.01 -3.53 14.53
C SER A 123 2.95 -3.57 15.62
N ASN A 124 2.21 -4.70 15.77
CA ASN A 124 1.00 -4.70 16.60
C ASN A 124 0.92 -5.85 17.63
N PHE A 125 1.68 -6.94 17.45
CA PHE A 125 1.52 -8.14 18.29
C PHE A 125 2.80 -8.60 18.95
N ALA A 126 3.97 -8.20 18.47
CA ALA A 126 5.26 -8.63 18.99
C ALA A 126 5.75 -7.71 20.14
N GLY A 127 6.45 -8.31 21.11
CA GLY A 127 7.02 -7.59 22.24
C GLY A 127 5.99 -7.12 23.27
N HIS A 128 6.28 -6.00 23.94
CA HIS A 128 5.39 -5.33 24.88
C HIS A 128 4.47 -4.39 24.09
N VAL A 129 3.21 -4.77 23.92
CA VAL A 129 2.26 -4.08 23.06
C VAL A 129 1.65 -2.85 23.74
N PHE A 130 1.39 -2.93 25.04
CA PHE A 130 0.71 -1.86 25.79
C PHE A 130 1.29 -1.69 27.20
N THR A 131 1.02 -0.55 27.82
CA THR A 131 1.41 -0.15 29.18
C THR A 131 0.19 -0.05 30.09
N LEU A 132 0.40 0.14 31.41
CA LEU A 132 -0.70 0.44 32.33
C LEU A 132 -1.37 1.81 32.02
N ASP A 133 -0.61 2.78 31.54
CA ASP A 133 -1.17 4.07 31.13
C ASP A 133 -2.13 3.91 29.94
N ASP A 134 -1.80 3.03 28.99
CA ASP A 134 -2.69 2.69 27.89
C ASP A 134 -4.00 2.03 28.39
N VAL A 135 -3.92 1.20 29.44
CA VAL A 135 -5.12 0.59 30.07
C VAL A 135 -6.02 1.65 30.71
N GLU A 136 -5.42 2.62 31.44
CA GLU A 136 -6.19 3.71 32.07
C GLU A 136 -6.80 4.65 31.01
N GLU A 137 -6.06 4.96 29.96
CA GLU A 137 -6.58 5.76 28.85
C GLU A 137 -7.73 5.04 28.12
N ALA A 138 -7.55 3.74 27.79
CA ALA A 138 -8.57 2.93 27.16
C ALA A 138 -9.84 2.86 27.99
N ARG A 139 -9.72 2.72 29.32
CA ARG A 139 -10.84 2.72 30.25
C ARG A 139 -11.65 4.03 30.16
N ARG A 140 -10.95 5.18 30.17
CA ARG A 140 -11.60 6.50 30.12
C ARG A 140 -12.32 6.70 28.77
N ILE A 141 -11.66 6.37 27.67
CA ILE A 141 -12.22 6.51 26.31
C ILE A 141 -13.42 5.57 26.13
N ALA A 142 -13.28 4.28 26.48
CA ALA A 142 -14.36 3.32 26.38
C ALA A 142 -15.57 3.71 27.24
N HIS A 143 -15.36 4.17 28.49
CA HIS A 143 -16.44 4.64 29.36
C HIS A 143 -17.23 5.79 28.72
N ALA A 144 -16.54 6.79 28.18
CA ALA A 144 -17.18 7.93 27.50
C ALA A 144 -17.89 7.47 26.22
N HIS A 145 -17.23 6.65 25.38
CA HIS A 145 -17.75 6.16 24.11
C HIS A 145 -19.04 5.31 24.28
N PHE A 146 -19.14 4.55 25.35
CA PHE A 146 -20.31 3.73 25.69
C PHE A 146 -21.28 4.41 26.66
N SER A 147 -21.26 5.74 26.73
CA SER A 147 -22.20 6.54 27.54
C SER A 147 -22.27 6.13 29.01
N GLY A 148 -21.14 5.77 29.60
CA GLY A 148 -21.03 5.43 31.02
C GLY A 148 -21.36 3.98 31.38
N HIS A 149 -21.64 3.11 30.40
CA HIS A 149 -21.83 1.67 30.67
C HIS A 149 -20.57 1.02 31.24
N THR A 150 -20.67 0.35 32.38
CA THR A 150 -19.51 -0.15 33.14
C THR A 150 -18.96 -1.49 32.67
N LYS A 151 -19.74 -2.32 31.97
CA LYS A 151 -19.35 -3.66 31.48
C LYS A 151 -18.85 -3.66 30.03
N THR A 152 -18.44 -2.52 29.49
CA THR A 152 -18.03 -2.40 28.08
C THR A 152 -16.56 -2.69 27.85
N PHE A 153 -15.70 -2.35 28.81
CA PHE A 153 -14.27 -2.55 28.73
C PHE A 153 -13.80 -3.51 29.84
N ASN A 154 -13.02 -4.53 29.47
CA ASN A 154 -12.47 -5.51 30.41
C ASN A 154 -11.25 -4.94 31.15
N TYR A 155 -11.48 -3.90 31.96
CA TYR A 155 -10.42 -3.23 32.69
C TYR A 155 -9.63 -4.17 33.61
N ALA A 156 -10.33 -5.01 34.38
CA ALA A 156 -9.69 -5.99 35.26
C ALA A 156 -8.87 -7.01 34.46
N GLY A 157 -9.39 -7.49 33.32
CA GLY A 157 -8.71 -8.42 32.45
C GLY A 157 -7.43 -7.84 31.84
N PHE A 158 -7.45 -6.57 31.36
CA PHE A 158 -6.23 -5.93 30.85
C PHE A 158 -5.19 -5.65 31.94
N LYS A 159 -5.62 -5.32 33.15
CA LYS A 159 -4.70 -5.20 34.31
C LYS A 159 -4.08 -6.54 34.70
N SER A 160 -4.87 -7.62 34.75
CA SER A 160 -4.39 -8.98 35.00
C SER A 160 -3.41 -9.41 33.90
N LEU A 161 -3.75 -9.15 32.63
CA LEU A 161 -2.89 -9.42 31.48
C LEU A 161 -1.53 -8.69 31.61
N TYR A 162 -1.53 -7.42 31.98
CA TYR A 162 -0.29 -6.68 32.19
C TYR A 162 0.52 -7.25 33.38
N ALA A 163 -0.13 -7.53 34.49
CA ALA A 163 0.53 -8.08 35.67
C ALA A 163 1.18 -9.46 35.40
N LYS A 164 0.53 -10.30 34.58
CA LYS A 164 0.97 -11.67 34.29
C LYS A 164 1.97 -11.73 33.11
N HIS A 165 1.76 -10.94 32.07
CA HIS A 165 2.53 -11.00 30.82
C HIS A 165 3.30 -9.72 30.49
N GLY A 166 3.25 -8.66 31.33
CA GLY A 166 4.00 -7.43 31.14
C GLY A 166 3.62 -6.65 29.89
N GLY A 167 2.36 -6.77 29.43
CA GLY A 167 1.89 -6.13 28.19
C GLY A 167 2.17 -6.93 26.93
N ARG A 168 2.73 -8.15 27.01
CA ARG A 168 2.79 -9.10 25.91
C ARG A 168 1.45 -9.80 25.74
N LEU A 169 1.12 -10.15 24.50
CA LEU A 169 -0.14 -10.82 24.21
C LEU A 169 0.07 -12.35 24.21
N PRO A 170 -0.60 -13.12 25.09
CA PRO A 170 -0.57 -14.58 25.09
C PRO A 170 -1.41 -15.13 23.92
N LEU A 171 -0.89 -14.95 22.73
CA LEU A 171 -1.48 -15.38 21.46
C LEU A 171 -0.49 -16.26 20.70
N ARG A 172 -1.02 -17.27 20.00
CA ARG A 172 -0.30 -18.01 18.98
C ARG A 172 -0.90 -17.70 17.63
N ILE A 173 -0.04 -17.22 16.69
CA ILE A 173 -0.43 -16.98 15.30
C ILE A 173 0.40 -17.91 14.42
N ARG A 174 -0.31 -18.70 13.57
CA ARG A 174 0.30 -19.56 12.56
C ARG A 174 -0.11 -19.07 11.18
N ALA A 175 0.81 -19.13 10.21
CA ALA A 175 0.49 -18.72 8.85
C ALA A 175 1.39 -19.42 7.83
N VAL A 176 0.96 -19.42 6.57
CA VAL A 176 1.80 -19.76 5.43
C VAL A 176 2.95 -18.76 5.31
N LYS A 177 4.05 -19.16 4.67
CA LYS A 177 5.15 -18.25 4.36
C LYS A 177 4.68 -17.15 3.40
N GLU A 178 5.18 -15.94 3.58
CA GLU A 178 4.94 -14.87 2.62
C GLU A 178 5.57 -15.22 1.27
N GLY A 179 4.95 -14.77 0.20
CA GLY A 179 5.25 -15.21 -1.17
C GLY A 179 4.45 -16.43 -1.63
N THR A 180 3.89 -17.24 -0.71
CA THR A 180 3.10 -18.43 -1.08
C THR A 180 1.79 -18.02 -1.75
N VAL A 181 1.47 -18.70 -2.87
CA VAL A 181 0.22 -18.51 -3.62
C VAL A 181 -0.74 -19.65 -3.28
N VAL A 182 -1.89 -19.31 -2.71
CA VAL A 182 -2.88 -20.27 -2.20
C VAL A 182 -4.24 -20.01 -2.82
N LYS A 183 -4.92 -21.05 -3.29
CA LYS A 183 -6.29 -20.96 -3.80
C LYS A 183 -7.25 -20.48 -2.72
N SER A 184 -8.27 -19.73 -3.12
CA SER A 184 -9.35 -19.26 -2.24
C SER A 184 -9.98 -20.43 -1.45
N HIS A 185 -10.68 -20.07 -0.36
CA HIS A 185 -11.31 -21.03 0.56
C HIS A 185 -10.32 -21.90 1.35
N ASN A 186 -9.06 -21.49 1.47
CA ASN A 186 -8.08 -22.12 2.34
C ASN A 186 -7.70 -21.23 3.51
N ALA A 187 -7.40 -21.85 4.67
CA ALA A 187 -6.92 -21.13 5.85
C ALA A 187 -5.48 -20.63 5.61
N LEU A 188 -5.30 -19.31 5.55
CA LEU A 188 -4.02 -18.67 5.35
C LEU A 188 -3.30 -18.38 6.66
N ILE A 189 -4.08 -18.01 7.69
CA ILE A 189 -3.62 -17.60 9.02
C ILE A 189 -4.56 -18.23 10.04
N THR A 190 -4.02 -18.66 11.17
CA THR A 190 -4.81 -19.06 12.34
C THR A 190 -4.33 -18.31 13.57
N ILE A 191 -5.23 -18.03 14.49
CA ILE A 191 -4.95 -17.34 15.75
C ILE A 191 -5.73 -18.00 16.89
N GLU A 192 -5.04 -18.20 18.01
CA GLU A 192 -5.63 -18.68 19.27
C GLU A 192 -4.93 -18.03 20.47
N ASN A 193 -5.62 -17.93 21.60
CA ASN A 193 -4.98 -17.57 22.86
C ASN A 193 -4.22 -18.76 23.45
N THR A 194 -3.08 -18.50 24.09
CA THR A 194 -2.23 -19.51 24.77
C THR A 194 -2.55 -19.59 26.26
N ASP A 195 -3.04 -18.50 26.86
CA ASP A 195 -3.45 -18.47 28.26
C ASP A 195 -4.99 -18.46 28.36
N PRO A 196 -5.57 -19.45 29.08
CA PRO A 196 -7.03 -19.59 29.20
C PRO A 196 -7.75 -18.41 29.85
N GLU A 197 -7.08 -17.60 30.68
CA GLU A 197 -7.66 -16.43 31.30
C GLU A 197 -8.00 -15.35 30.27
N PHE A 198 -7.26 -15.29 29.14
CA PHE A 198 -7.37 -14.23 28.14
C PHE A 198 -7.97 -14.70 26.81
N TYR A 199 -8.94 -15.63 26.85
CA TYR A 199 -9.64 -16.17 25.66
C TYR A 199 -10.20 -15.10 24.73
N TRP A 200 -10.64 -13.98 25.28
CA TRP A 200 -11.26 -12.87 24.53
C TRP A 200 -10.28 -12.12 23.62
N LEU A 201 -8.96 -12.26 23.83
CA LEU A 201 -7.93 -11.59 23.01
C LEU A 201 -7.97 -12.01 21.55
N THR A 202 -8.29 -13.25 21.24
CA THR A 202 -8.39 -13.74 19.85
C THR A 202 -9.40 -12.95 19.04
N ASN A 203 -10.54 -12.60 19.63
CA ASN A 203 -11.55 -11.79 18.97
C ASN A 203 -11.18 -10.29 18.95
N TRP A 204 -10.56 -9.80 20.03
CA TRP A 204 -10.07 -8.42 20.08
C TRP A 204 -9.04 -8.15 18.98
N ALA A 205 -8.14 -9.09 18.71
CA ALA A 205 -7.07 -8.97 17.71
C ALA A 205 -7.59 -8.97 16.25
N GLU A 206 -8.84 -9.40 15.99
CA GLU A 206 -9.38 -9.56 14.63
C GLU A 206 -9.25 -8.31 13.78
N THR A 207 -9.60 -7.13 14.31
CA THR A 207 -9.65 -5.89 13.53
C THR A 207 -8.30 -5.57 12.90
N VAL A 208 -7.22 -5.64 13.67
CA VAL A 208 -5.86 -5.35 13.18
C VAL A 208 -5.33 -6.50 12.32
N LEU A 209 -5.49 -7.74 12.76
CA LEU A 209 -4.99 -8.90 12.02
C LEU A 209 -5.66 -9.01 10.64
N LEU A 210 -6.96 -8.71 10.55
CA LEU A 210 -7.68 -8.78 9.29
C LEU A 210 -7.24 -7.71 8.28
N GLN A 211 -6.59 -6.61 8.71
CA GLN A 211 -6.03 -5.61 7.78
C GLN A 211 -5.01 -6.20 6.80
N VAL A 212 -4.51 -7.40 7.04
CA VAL A 212 -3.68 -8.16 6.10
C VAL A 212 -4.36 -8.37 4.74
N TRP A 213 -5.71 -8.24 4.67
CA TRP A 213 -6.45 -8.29 3.40
C TRP A 213 -5.92 -7.30 2.38
N TYR A 214 -5.48 -6.10 2.82
CA TYR A 214 -5.05 -5.04 1.92
C TYR A 214 -3.74 -5.40 1.19
N PRO A 215 -2.61 -5.65 1.87
CA PRO A 215 -1.37 -6.01 1.17
C PRO A 215 -1.48 -7.34 0.41
N ILE A 216 -2.22 -8.33 0.90
CA ILE A 216 -2.45 -9.58 0.15
C ILE A 216 -3.21 -9.29 -1.15
N THR A 217 -4.21 -8.39 -1.13
CA THR A 217 -4.96 -8.03 -2.34
C THR A 217 -4.09 -7.28 -3.34
N VAL A 218 -3.25 -6.34 -2.88
CA VAL A 218 -2.30 -5.62 -3.77
C VAL A 218 -1.27 -6.59 -4.36
N ALA A 219 -0.67 -7.47 -3.55
CA ALA A 219 0.29 -8.47 -4.03
C ALA A 219 -0.35 -9.41 -5.07
N THR A 220 -1.58 -9.84 -4.83
CA THR A 220 -2.34 -10.73 -5.74
C THR A 220 -2.65 -10.03 -7.07
N LEU A 221 -3.12 -8.77 -7.02
CA LEU A 221 -3.36 -7.95 -8.20
C LEU A 221 -2.06 -7.73 -9.00
N SER A 222 -1.00 -7.33 -8.32
CA SER A 222 0.32 -7.13 -8.91
C SER A 222 0.83 -8.42 -9.58
N ARG A 223 0.68 -9.58 -8.92
CA ARG A 223 1.02 -10.87 -9.48
C ARG A 223 0.19 -11.20 -10.73
N ALA A 224 -1.12 -10.97 -10.70
CA ALA A 224 -1.99 -11.21 -11.86
C ALA A 224 -1.56 -10.37 -13.06
N ILE A 225 -1.17 -9.12 -12.84
CA ILE A 225 -0.60 -8.25 -13.89
C ILE A 225 0.74 -8.81 -14.39
N LYS A 226 1.61 -9.29 -13.47
CA LYS A 226 2.89 -9.92 -13.82
C LYS A 226 2.70 -11.11 -14.77
N GLN A 227 1.68 -11.94 -14.53
CA GLN A 227 1.35 -13.06 -15.41
C GLN A 227 0.94 -12.60 -16.82
N VAL A 228 0.09 -11.56 -16.92
CA VAL A 228 -0.34 -10.99 -18.22
C VAL A 228 0.86 -10.49 -19.01
N ILE A 229 1.69 -9.65 -18.40
CA ILE A 229 2.87 -9.05 -19.08
C ILE A 229 3.92 -10.14 -19.38
N GLY A 230 4.14 -11.06 -18.43
CA GLY A 230 5.11 -12.15 -18.57
C GLY A 230 4.78 -13.08 -19.74
N LYS A 231 3.51 -13.49 -19.91
CA LYS A 231 3.06 -14.27 -21.09
C LYS A 231 3.30 -13.51 -22.40
N ALA A 232 3.04 -12.20 -22.42
CA ALA A 232 3.30 -11.39 -23.60
C ALA A 232 4.81 -11.29 -23.91
N LEU A 233 5.67 -11.06 -22.91
CA LEU A 233 7.13 -11.03 -23.08
C LEU A 233 7.69 -12.40 -23.49
N ALA A 234 7.21 -13.49 -22.88
CA ALA A 234 7.63 -14.85 -23.26
C ALA A 234 7.40 -15.12 -24.75
N ARG A 235 6.29 -14.63 -25.30
CA ARG A 235 5.96 -14.77 -26.71
C ARG A 235 6.66 -13.75 -27.62
N THR A 236 6.78 -12.50 -27.19
CA THR A 236 7.13 -11.39 -28.10
C THR A 236 8.49 -10.74 -27.84
N GLY A 237 9.10 -10.93 -26.66
CA GLY A 237 10.25 -10.16 -26.23
C GLY A 237 11.15 -10.88 -25.23
N ASP A 238 11.80 -10.11 -24.36
CA ASP A 238 12.77 -10.58 -23.38
C ASP A 238 12.16 -10.57 -21.96
N LEU A 239 12.02 -11.77 -21.37
CA LEU A 239 11.52 -11.96 -20.00
C LEU A 239 12.39 -11.28 -18.92
N SER A 240 13.68 -11.02 -19.20
CA SER A 240 14.54 -10.32 -18.24
C SER A 240 14.08 -8.89 -17.94
N LEU A 241 13.24 -8.31 -18.82
CA LEU A 241 12.66 -6.98 -18.64
C LEU A 241 11.43 -6.97 -17.72
N LEU A 242 10.83 -8.13 -17.44
CA LEU A 242 9.58 -8.25 -16.69
C LEU A 242 9.60 -7.53 -15.33
N PRO A 243 10.67 -7.59 -14.52
CA PRO A 243 10.70 -6.90 -13.22
C PRO A 243 10.48 -5.39 -13.27
N PHE A 244 10.68 -4.77 -14.45
CA PHE A 244 10.56 -3.32 -14.65
C PHE A 244 9.35 -2.92 -15.50
N LYS A 245 8.41 -3.84 -15.76
CA LYS A 245 7.28 -3.60 -16.67
C LYS A 245 6.05 -2.99 -16.02
N LEU A 246 5.96 -3.00 -14.69
CA LEU A 246 4.94 -2.29 -13.93
C LEU A 246 5.60 -1.45 -12.84
N HIS A 247 5.37 -0.15 -12.88
CA HIS A 247 5.91 0.82 -11.93
C HIS A 247 4.79 1.36 -11.03
N ASP A 248 5.02 1.42 -9.73
CA ASP A 248 4.06 1.96 -8.76
C ASP A 248 4.12 3.49 -8.73
N PHE A 249 3.04 4.16 -9.14
CA PHE A 249 2.79 5.61 -9.09
C PHE A 249 1.75 6.00 -8.02
N GLY A 250 1.44 5.09 -7.09
CA GLY A 250 0.23 5.16 -6.27
C GLY A 250 0.32 6.01 -5.00
N PHE A 251 1.49 6.48 -4.57
CA PHE A 251 1.64 7.11 -3.25
C PHE A 251 0.65 8.26 -3.02
N ARG A 252 0.56 9.19 -3.97
CA ARG A 252 -0.35 10.35 -3.87
C ARG A 252 -1.83 9.98 -3.94
N GLY A 253 -2.16 8.77 -4.40
CA GLY A 253 -3.52 8.29 -4.64
C GLY A 253 -4.12 7.46 -3.51
N VAL A 254 -3.39 7.19 -2.41
CA VAL A 254 -3.87 6.40 -1.27
C VAL A 254 -4.26 7.28 -0.08
N SER A 255 -5.05 6.71 0.84
CA SER A 255 -5.64 7.42 1.97
C SER A 255 -4.67 7.71 3.12
N SER A 256 -3.52 7.03 3.21
CA SER A 256 -2.53 7.26 4.26
C SER A 256 -1.11 6.89 3.82
N LYS A 257 -0.11 7.43 4.54
CA LYS A 257 1.31 7.07 4.33
C LYS A 257 1.55 5.59 4.61
N GLU A 258 0.87 5.01 5.60
CA GLU A 258 0.97 3.60 5.93
C GLU A 258 0.40 2.74 4.81
N SER A 259 -0.77 3.08 4.25
CA SER A 259 -1.32 2.38 3.09
C SER A 259 -0.37 2.43 1.89
N ALA A 260 0.26 3.59 1.61
CA ALA A 260 1.28 3.69 0.57
C ALA A 260 2.45 2.74 0.82
N ALA A 261 2.98 2.74 2.05
CA ALA A 261 4.13 1.93 2.43
C ALA A 261 3.83 0.42 2.32
N ILE A 262 2.72 -0.05 2.90
CA ILE A 262 2.34 -1.47 2.92
C ILE A 262 1.94 -1.96 1.51
N GLY A 263 1.12 -1.18 0.80
CA GLY A 263 0.67 -1.53 -0.55
C GLY A 263 1.82 -1.53 -1.55
N GLY A 264 2.64 -0.48 -1.54
CA GLY A 264 3.84 -0.42 -2.38
C GLY A 264 4.83 -1.55 -2.09
N ALA A 265 5.04 -1.91 -0.82
CA ALA A 265 5.88 -3.04 -0.44
C ALA A 265 5.30 -4.38 -0.96
N ALA A 266 3.99 -4.56 -0.90
CA ALA A 266 3.32 -5.74 -1.44
C ALA A 266 3.47 -5.85 -2.97
N HIS A 267 3.40 -4.72 -3.70
CA HIS A 267 3.70 -4.67 -5.13
C HIS A 267 5.14 -5.10 -5.43
N LEU A 268 6.10 -4.64 -4.62
CA LEU A 268 7.53 -4.92 -4.80
C LEU A 268 7.92 -6.39 -4.53
N LEU A 269 7.00 -7.24 -4.11
CA LEU A 269 7.20 -8.69 -4.10
C LEU A 269 7.16 -9.31 -5.52
N ASN A 270 6.57 -8.61 -6.49
CA ASN A 270 6.38 -9.07 -7.86
C ASN A 270 7.20 -8.29 -8.90
N PHE A 271 7.41 -6.99 -8.67
CA PHE A 271 8.13 -6.07 -9.55
C PHE A 271 9.20 -5.29 -8.78
N LEU A 272 10.04 -4.56 -9.50
CA LEU A 272 11.13 -3.79 -8.90
C LEU A 272 10.98 -2.26 -9.08
N GLY A 273 9.97 -1.80 -9.81
CA GLY A 273 9.77 -0.38 -10.12
C GLY A 273 8.80 0.30 -9.17
N THR A 274 9.21 1.41 -8.53
CA THR A 274 8.33 2.23 -7.68
C THR A 274 8.83 3.65 -7.53
N ASP A 275 7.90 4.61 -7.45
CA ASP A 275 8.13 5.98 -6.96
C ASP A 275 7.66 6.14 -5.50
N THR A 276 7.13 5.09 -4.88
CA THR A 276 6.65 5.08 -3.49
C THR A 276 7.80 4.80 -2.53
N LEU A 277 8.58 5.83 -2.16
CA LEU A 277 9.73 5.70 -1.27
C LEU A 277 9.36 5.14 0.12
N ALA A 278 8.13 5.34 0.58
CA ALA A 278 7.64 4.76 1.84
C ALA A 278 7.68 3.23 1.82
N ALA A 279 7.44 2.59 0.67
CA ALA A 279 7.54 1.14 0.51
C ALA A 279 8.99 0.64 0.65
N VAL A 280 9.95 1.38 0.12
CA VAL A 280 11.38 1.06 0.26
C VAL A 280 11.81 1.09 1.72
N GLN A 281 11.36 2.10 2.47
CA GLN A 281 11.66 2.21 3.91
C GLN A 281 11.12 1.03 4.71
N ILE A 282 9.87 0.62 4.47
CA ILE A 282 9.24 -0.47 5.22
C ILE A 282 9.88 -1.83 4.90
N LEU A 283 10.28 -2.06 3.65
CA LEU A 283 11.00 -3.28 3.27
C LEU A 283 12.39 -3.33 3.90
N ASN A 284 13.10 -2.21 3.97
CA ASN A 284 14.37 -2.14 4.68
C ASN A 284 14.20 -2.42 6.18
N GLN A 285 13.21 -1.79 6.83
CA GLN A 285 13.00 -1.88 8.27
C GLN A 285 12.48 -3.25 8.73
N PHE A 286 11.58 -3.88 7.96
CA PHE A 286 10.83 -5.07 8.38
C PHE A 286 11.22 -6.36 7.66
N TYR A 287 11.93 -6.26 6.51
CA TYR A 287 12.29 -7.40 5.66
C TYR A 287 13.78 -7.44 5.34
N SER A 288 14.59 -6.68 6.06
CA SER A 288 16.05 -6.64 5.92
C SER A 288 16.49 -6.45 4.45
N ALA A 289 15.76 -5.63 3.68
CA ALA A 289 16.13 -5.31 2.32
C ALA A 289 17.43 -4.50 2.33
N ASP A 290 18.42 -4.93 1.57
CA ASP A 290 19.69 -4.23 1.45
C ASP A 290 19.59 -3.09 0.43
N LEU A 291 19.67 -1.85 0.90
CA LEU A 291 19.64 -0.66 0.04
C LEU A 291 20.92 -0.47 -0.78
N SER A 292 22.01 -1.14 -0.38
CA SER A 292 23.30 -1.10 -1.08
C SER A 292 23.50 -2.28 -2.02
N ALA A 293 22.56 -3.24 -2.06
CA ALA A 293 22.69 -4.47 -2.81
C ALA A 293 22.92 -4.23 -4.31
N GLN A 294 23.91 -4.90 -4.85
CA GLN A 294 24.17 -4.91 -6.28
C GLN A 294 23.31 -5.94 -7.01
N ASN A 295 22.80 -6.94 -6.28
CA ASN A 295 21.89 -7.93 -6.82
C ASN A 295 20.47 -7.36 -6.81
N PRO A 296 19.77 -7.27 -7.96
CA PRO A 296 18.40 -6.76 -8.04
C PRO A 296 17.39 -7.48 -7.15
N LEU A 297 17.62 -8.75 -6.82
CA LEU A 297 16.74 -9.51 -5.93
C LEU A 297 16.85 -9.07 -4.47
N ASP A 298 17.99 -8.54 -4.06
CA ASP A 298 18.24 -8.08 -2.69
C ASP A 298 17.91 -6.60 -2.51
N CYS A 299 18.00 -5.81 -3.57
CA CYS A 299 17.56 -4.42 -3.57
C CYS A 299 16.04 -4.32 -3.38
N ALA A 300 15.61 -3.38 -2.56
CA ALA A 300 14.17 -3.18 -2.32
C ALA A 300 13.44 -2.76 -3.60
N ALA A 301 13.94 -1.75 -4.32
CA ALA A 301 13.30 -1.23 -5.53
C ALA A 301 14.20 -0.28 -6.31
N TYR A 302 13.76 0.04 -7.52
CA TYR A 302 14.40 0.96 -8.44
C TYR A 302 13.43 2.03 -8.94
N SER A 303 13.98 3.19 -9.28
CA SER A 303 13.32 4.22 -10.06
C SER A 303 14.31 4.88 -11.03
N ILE A 304 13.82 5.73 -11.89
CA ILE A 304 14.60 6.50 -12.87
C ILE A 304 14.25 7.97 -12.77
N PRO A 305 15.15 8.90 -13.13
CA PRO A 305 14.78 10.30 -13.31
C PRO A 305 13.60 10.43 -14.27
N ALA A 306 12.57 11.18 -13.86
CA ALA A 306 11.35 11.38 -14.62
C ALA A 306 10.85 12.81 -14.50
N SER A 307 10.32 13.38 -15.59
CA SER A 307 9.64 14.66 -15.56
C SER A 307 8.16 14.51 -15.16
N GLU A 308 7.58 15.60 -14.68
CA GLU A 308 6.13 15.81 -14.60
C GLU A 308 5.73 17.01 -15.46
N HIS A 309 4.42 17.22 -15.66
CA HIS A 309 3.96 18.32 -16.54
C HIS A 309 4.50 19.69 -16.10
N SER A 310 4.56 19.99 -14.79
CA SER A 310 5.06 21.27 -14.31
C SER A 310 6.52 21.55 -14.70
N THR A 311 7.36 20.53 -14.79
CA THR A 311 8.76 20.66 -15.17
C THR A 311 8.97 20.88 -16.68
N ILE A 312 7.92 20.71 -17.48
CA ILE A 312 7.89 21.01 -18.90
C ILE A 312 7.14 22.33 -19.13
N THR A 313 5.91 22.44 -18.62
CA THR A 313 5.04 23.60 -18.85
C THR A 313 5.57 24.89 -18.23
N ALA A 314 6.40 24.81 -17.18
CA ALA A 314 7.08 25.97 -16.61
C ALA A 314 8.03 26.70 -17.60
N TRP A 315 8.46 26.02 -18.67
CA TRP A 315 9.26 26.64 -19.75
C TRP A 315 8.37 27.41 -20.74
N GLY A 316 7.05 27.13 -20.78
CA GLY A 316 6.12 27.65 -21.77
C GLY A 316 6.10 26.84 -23.07
N GLU A 317 4.99 26.90 -23.81
CA GLU A 317 4.77 26.10 -25.02
C GLU A 317 5.86 26.36 -26.09
N ALA A 318 6.25 27.62 -26.30
CA ALA A 318 7.28 27.99 -27.26
C ALA A 318 8.69 27.43 -26.91
N HIS A 319 8.90 27.00 -25.68
CA HIS A 319 10.18 26.49 -25.15
C HIS A 319 10.13 25.03 -24.74
N GLU A 320 9.15 24.25 -25.19
CA GLU A 320 9.06 22.81 -24.91
C GLU A 320 10.32 22.08 -25.39
N LEU A 321 10.87 22.47 -26.54
CA LEU A 321 12.13 21.92 -27.06
C LEU A 321 13.31 22.16 -26.08
N ASP A 322 13.37 23.36 -25.48
CA ASP A 322 14.44 23.72 -24.55
C ASP A 322 14.32 22.90 -23.24
N ALA A 323 13.08 22.66 -22.77
CA ALA A 323 12.83 21.78 -21.62
C ALA A 323 13.35 20.36 -21.88
N TYR A 324 13.07 19.79 -23.03
CA TYR A 324 13.56 18.46 -23.42
C TYR A 324 15.07 18.42 -23.59
N ALA A 325 15.66 19.44 -24.21
CA ALA A 325 17.12 19.55 -24.33
C ALA A 325 17.82 19.63 -22.98
N ASN A 326 17.24 20.36 -22.02
CA ASN A 326 17.71 20.45 -20.64
C ASN A 326 17.69 19.08 -19.94
N ILE A 327 16.63 18.29 -20.10
CA ILE A 327 16.53 16.93 -19.52
C ILE A 327 17.67 16.06 -20.06
N LEU A 328 17.91 16.05 -21.39
CA LEU A 328 18.98 15.25 -21.98
C LEU A 328 20.36 15.71 -21.53
N ALA A 329 20.58 17.02 -21.34
CA ALA A 329 21.84 17.58 -20.88
C ALA A 329 22.15 17.17 -19.43
N ASN A 330 21.15 17.13 -18.56
CA ASN A 330 21.31 16.73 -17.16
C ASN A 330 21.28 15.21 -16.93
N CYS A 331 20.77 14.43 -17.90
CA CYS A 331 20.77 12.98 -17.90
C CYS A 331 21.51 12.42 -19.12
N PRO A 332 22.82 12.60 -19.24
CA PRO A 332 23.58 12.22 -20.44
C PRO A 332 23.71 10.71 -20.66
N GLN A 333 23.40 9.91 -19.63
CA GLN A 333 23.48 8.45 -19.67
C GLN A 333 22.33 7.82 -18.85
N GLY A 334 22.17 6.48 -18.96
CA GLY A 334 21.17 5.73 -18.21
C GLY A 334 19.75 5.94 -18.77
N VAL A 335 18.73 5.56 -18.03
CA VAL A 335 17.32 5.68 -18.42
C VAL A 335 16.73 6.96 -17.84
N VAL A 336 15.97 7.71 -18.64
CA VAL A 336 15.22 8.89 -18.20
C VAL A 336 13.84 8.89 -18.84
N ALA A 337 12.79 9.16 -18.06
CA ALA A 337 11.43 9.30 -18.57
C ALA A 337 11.06 10.78 -18.75
N CYS A 338 10.39 11.09 -19.86
CA CYS A 338 9.89 12.43 -20.13
C CYS A 338 8.41 12.40 -20.52
N VAL A 339 7.56 13.10 -19.75
CA VAL A 339 6.19 13.39 -20.14
C VAL A 339 6.22 14.30 -21.36
N SER A 340 5.50 13.93 -22.41
CA SER A 340 5.65 14.56 -23.73
C SER A 340 4.32 14.97 -24.38
N ASP A 341 3.24 14.97 -23.61
CA ASP A 341 1.90 15.36 -24.05
C ASP A 341 1.40 16.66 -23.40
N SER A 342 2.35 17.51 -22.98
CA SER A 342 1.97 18.81 -22.38
C SER A 342 1.15 19.68 -23.34
N TYR A 343 1.39 19.56 -24.65
CA TYR A 343 0.69 20.29 -25.70
C TYR A 343 0.23 19.34 -26.82
N ASP A 344 1.14 18.84 -27.65
CA ASP A 344 0.87 17.91 -28.75
C ASP A 344 1.91 16.78 -28.75
N ILE A 345 1.49 15.61 -28.27
CA ILE A 345 2.37 14.43 -28.18
C ILE A 345 2.92 13.99 -29.54
N TYR A 346 2.13 14.12 -30.62
CA TYR A 346 2.55 13.69 -31.96
C TYR A 346 3.59 14.67 -32.53
N ASN A 347 3.40 15.98 -32.32
CA ASN A 347 4.39 17.00 -32.65
C ASN A 347 5.67 16.80 -31.82
N ALA A 348 5.54 16.59 -30.50
CA ALA A 348 6.67 16.35 -29.60
C ALA A 348 7.52 15.17 -30.08
N VAL A 349 6.89 14.02 -30.41
CA VAL A 349 7.64 12.84 -30.85
C VAL A 349 8.17 12.97 -32.28
N ARG A 350 7.41 13.58 -33.21
CA ARG A 350 7.79 13.69 -34.62
C ARG A 350 8.87 14.75 -34.86
N ASN A 351 8.71 15.94 -34.29
CA ASN A 351 9.48 17.12 -34.64
C ASN A 351 10.50 17.51 -33.55
N LEU A 352 10.19 17.34 -32.26
CA LEU A 352 11.11 17.69 -31.19
C LEU A 352 12.05 16.52 -30.90
N TRP A 353 11.57 15.38 -30.45
CA TRP A 353 12.40 14.20 -30.18
C TRP A 353 13.00 13.59 -31.45
N GLY A 354 12.15 13.33 -32.47
CA GLY A 354 12.53 12.69 -33.73
C GLY A 354 13.04 13.65 -34.80
N GLY A 355 13.08 14.96 -34.52
CA GLY A 355 13.63 16.02 -35.37
C GLY A 355 14.80 16.70 -34.71
N ALA A 356 14.54 17.83 -34.04
CA ALA A 356 15.58 18.70 -33.47
C ALA A 356 16.53 18.02 -32.46
N LEU A 357 16.03 17.05 -31.68
CA LEU A 357 16.83 16.33 -30.67
C LEU A 357 17.23 14.91 -31.10
N ARG A 358 16.88 14.49 -32.31
CA ARG A 358 17.11 13.12 -32.78
C ARG A 358 18.54 12.64 -32.56
N ASP A 359 19.51 13.39 -33.01
CA ASP A 359 20.93 12.99 -32.95
C ASP A 359 21.42 12.93 -31.49
N LYS A 360 20.94 13.85 -30.62
CA LYS A 360 21.24 13.80 -29.18
C LYS A 360 20.66 12.54 -28.53
N VAL A 361 19.43 12.12 -28.89
CA VAL A 361 18.82 10.88 -28.39
C VAL A 361 19.58 9.66 -28.89
N MET A 362 19.93 9.62 -30.18
CA MET A 362 20.65 8.49 -30.80
C MET A 362 22.08 8.31 -30.25
N GLN A 363 22.77 9.40 -29.96
CA GLN A 363 24.17 9.37 -29.46
C GLN A 363 24.25 9.17 -27.95
N ARG A 364 23.13 9.33 -27.25
CA ARG A 364 23.07 9.19 -25.79
C ARG A 364 23.38 7.76 -25.36
N LYS A 365 24.18 7.58 -24.29
CA LYS A 365 24.46 6.27 -23.67
C LYS A 365 23.32 5.87 -22.73
N GLY A 366 22.10 5.64 -23.27
CA GLY A 366 20.95 5.27 -22.47
C GLY A 366 19.63 5.34 -23.24
N THR A 367 18.53 5.20 -22.52
CA THR A 367 17.20 5.10 -23.09
C THR A 367 16.35 6.30 -22.67
N LEU A 368 15.76 6.99 -23.63
CA LEU A 368 14.66 7.92 -23.43
C LEU A 368 13.35 7.13 -23.35
N VAL A 369 12.62 7.30 -22.25
CA VAL A 369 11.28 6.72 -22.08
C VAL A 369 10.26 7.85 -22.29
N ILE A 370 9.55 7.81 -23.40
CA ILE A 370 8.50 8.78 -23.72
C ILE A 370 7.22 8.40 -22.95
N ARG A 371 6.62 9.36 -22.24
CA ARG A 371 5.39 9.16 -21.49
C ARG A 371 4.24 9.94 -22.12
N PRO A 372 3.31 9.30 -22.82
CA PRO A 372 1.98 9.82 -23.05
C PRO A 372 1.15 9.70 -21.76
N ASP A 373 0.39 10.73 -21.43
CA ASP A 373 -0.40 10.78 -20.17
C ASP A 373 -1.86 11.16 -20.45
N SER A 374 -2.27 11.09 -21.73
CA SER A 374 -3.62 11.44 -22.20
C SER A 374 -4.00 10.66 -23.46
N GLY A 375 -5.32 10.59 -23.74
CA GLY A 375 -5.88 9.95 -24.91
C GLY A 375 -6.14 8.44 -24.76
N GLU A 376 -6.67 7.80 -25.82
CA GLU A 376 -6.93 6.36 -25.83
C GLU A 376 -5.59 5.60 -26.02
N ALA A 377 -5.19 4.84 -25.01
CA ALA A 377 -3.85 4.33 -24.88
C ALA A 377 -3.36 3.47 -26.05
N VAL A 378 -4.23 2.58 -26.61
CA VAL A 378 -3.84 1.70 -27.71
C VAL A 378 -3.57 2.51 -28.98
N THR A 379 -4.45 3.44 -29.29
CA THR A 379 -4.36 4.32 -30.48
C THR A 379 -3.13 5.23 -30.37
N VAL A 380 -2.97 5.89 -29.22
CA VAL A 380 -1.85 6.80 -28.98
C VAL A 380 -0.51 6.05 -29.08
N LEU A 381 -0.34 4.95 -28.35
CA LEU A 381 0.91 4.19 -28.35
C LEU A 381 1.24 3.63 -29.73
N GLU A 382 0.25 3.08 -30.45
CA GLU A 382 0.48 2.56 -31.81
C GLU A 382 0.99 3.65 -32.75
N GLU A 383 0.36 4.84 -32.73
CA GLU A 383 0.79 5.96 -33.58
C GLU A 383 2.18 6.44 -33.18
N LEU A 384 2.49 6.53 -31.90
CA LEU A 384 3.83 6.88 -31.43
C LEU A 384 4.90 5.85 -31.85
N PHE A 385 4.56 4.55 -31.84
CA PHE A 385 5.50 3.50 -32.31
C PHE A 385 5.77 3.67 -33.83
N LYS A 386 4.76 4.01 -34.63
CA LYS A 386 4.92 4.31 -36.06
C LYS A 386 5.81 5.55 -36.26
N ILE A 387 5.54 6.65 -35.55
CA ILE A 387 6.34 7.88 -35.64
C ILE A 387 7.80 7.63 -35.24
N VAL A 388 8.04 6.90 -34.13
CA VAL A 388 9.41 6.55 -33.70
C VAL A 388 10.07 5.65 -34.72
N SER A 389 9.36 4.68 -35.30
CA SER A 389 9.90 3.82 -36.35
C SER A 389 10.27 4.60 -37.62
N GLU A 390 9.47 5.60 -37.99
CA GLU A 390 9.77 6.51 -39.12
C GLU A 390 11.00 7.40 -38.87
N LYS A 391 11.10 7.97 -37.65
CA LYS A 391 12.12 8.96 -37.32
C LYS A 391 13.45 8.37 -36.87
N PHE A 392 13.43 7.27 -36.12
CA PHE A 392 14.60 6.64 -35.52
C PHE A 392 14.96 5.30 -36.16
N GLY A 393 14.02 4.70 -36.87
CA GLY A 393 14.09 3.33 -37.33
C GLY A 393 13.42 2.33 -36.36
N TYR A 394 13.35 1.08 -36.77
CA TYR A 394 12.84 -0.02 -35.96
C TYR A 394 13.72 -1.26 -36.17
N GLU A 395 13.59 -2.21 -35.25
CA GLU A 395 14.25 -3.51 -35.34
C GLU A 395 13.21 -4.62 -35.35
N VAL A 396 13.60 -5.81 -35.82
CA VAL A 396 12.83 -7.03 -35.65
C VAL A 396 13.67 -7.92 -34.72
N ASN A 397 13.11 -8.26 -33.55
CA ASN A 397 13.85 -9.06 -32.60
C ASN A 397 13.97 -10.54 -33.04
N HIS A 398 14.74 -11.32 -32.27
CA HIS A 398 15.01 -12.74 -32.59
C HIS A 398 13.74 -13.63 -32.63
N LYS A 399 12.64 -13.16 -32.09
CA LYS A 399 11.30 -13.80 -32.12
C LYS A 399 10.43 -13.35 -33.28
N GLY A 400 10.94 -12.45 -34.16
CA GLY A 400 10.21 -11.95 -35.33
C GLY A 400 9.26 -10.79 -35.06
N TRP A 401 9.35 -10.14 -33.86
CA TRP A 401 8.47 -9.04 -33.48
C TRP A 401 9.12 -7.68 -33.70
N LYS A 402 8.31 -6.69 -34.13
CA LYS A 402 8.79 -5.31 -34.28
C LYS A 402 9.07 -4.69 -32.91
N THR A 403 10.20 -4.00 -32.80
CA THR A 403 10.60 -3.20 -31.64
C THR A 403 11.17 -1.86 -32.08
N THR A 404 11.07 -0.83 -31.25
CA THR A 404 11.76 0.45 -31.49
C THR A 404 13.26 0.27 -31.25
N VAL A 405 14.07 1.19 -31.80
CA VAL A 405 15.50 1.24 -31.49
C VAL A 405 15.74 1.26 -29.96
N PRO A 406 16.85 0.71 -29.45
CA PRO A 406 17.08 0.56 -28.00
C PRO A 406 17.06 1.87 -27.22
N CYS A 407 17.39 3.00 -27.86
CA CYS A 407 17.46 4.32 -27.20
C CYS A 407 16.08 4.95 -26.94
N VAL A 408 14.96 4.38 -27.44
CA VAL A 408 13.60 4.89 -27.23
C VAL A 408 12.65 3.80 -26.73
N ARG A 409 11.99 4.04 -25.62
CA ARG A 409 10.94 3.19 -25.02
C ARG A 409 9.79 4.07 -24.56
N PHE A 410 8.72 3.44 -24.06
CA PHE A 410 7.50 4.12 -23.62
C PHE A 410 7.06 3.65 -22.25
N ILE A 411 6.33 4.52 -21.53
CA ILE A 411 5.61 4.16 -20.31
C ILE A 411 4.20 4.77 -20.35
N GLN A 412 3.18 3.91 -20.31
CA GLN A 412 1.78 4.35 -20.18
C GLN A 412 1.44 4.56 -18.72
N GLY A 413 1.03 5.77 -18.32
CA GLY A 413 0.71 6.13 -16.93
C GLY A 413 -0.75 6.47 -16.68
N ASP A 414 -1.47 7.00 -17.67
CA ASP A 414 -2.86 7.38 -17.52
C ASP A 414 -3.83 6.21 -17.73
N GLY A 415 -4.89 6.17 -16.90
CA GLY A 415 -5.98 5.20 -17.01
C GLY A 415 -5.57 3.73 -16.79
N VAL A 416 -4.39 3.47 -16.22
CA VAL A 416 -3.84 2.12 -16.09
C VAL A 416 -4.48 1.36 -14.94
N ASN A 417 -5.08 0.20 -15.27
CA ASN A 417 -5.61 -0.80 -14.34
C ASN A 417 -5.43 -2.21 -14.92
N PHE A 418 -5.82 -3.24 -14.20
CA PHE A 418 -5.67 -4.64 -14.63
C PHE A 418 -6.26 -4.90 -16.03
N TYR A 419 -7.47 -4.42 -16.28
CA TYR A 419 -8.18 -4.68 -17.54
C TYR A 419 -7.59 -3.86 -18.70
N THR A 420 -7.19 -2.60 -18.46
CA THR A 420 -6.55 -1.79 -19.48
C THR A 420 -5.17 -2.33 -19.85
N ILE A 421 -4.39 -2.86 -18.89
CA ILE A 421 -3.12 -3.55 -19.16
C ILE A 421 -3.36 -4.77 -20.07
N GLN A 422 -4.36 -5.61 -19.76
CA GLN A 422 -4.71 -6.75 -20.61
C GLN A 422 -5.08 -6.31 -22.04
N ASN A 423 -5.92 -5.27 -22.17
CA ASN A 423 -6.34 -4.74 -23.46
C ASN A 423 -5.16 -4.19 -24.26
N ILE A 424 -4.38 -3.28 -23.69
CA ILE A 424 -3.21 -2.65 -24.34
C ILE A 424 -2.22 -3.73 -24.80
N THR A 425 -1.83 -4.63 -23.88
CA THR A 425 -0.92 -5.74 -24.18
C THR A 425 -1.44 -6.60 -25.34
N THR A 426 -2.72 -6.99 -25.29
CA THR A 426 -3.33 -7.84 -26.32
C THR A 426 -3.39 -7.14 -27.67
N GLN A 427 -3.87 -5.89 -27.70
CA GLN A 427 -4.07 -5.17 -28.96
C GLN A 427 -2.75 -4.82 -29.65
N LEU A 428 -1.76 -4.31 -28.90
CA LEU A 428 -0.48 -3.92 -29.50
C LEU A 428 0.32 -5.15 -29.97
N THR A 429 0.29 -6.26 -29.23
CA THR A 429 0.93 -7.50 -29.68
C THR A 429 0.22 -8.07 -30.91
N ARG A 430 -1.12 -8.06 -31.01
CA ARG A 430 -1.83 -8.46 -32.24
C ARG A 430 -1.45 -7.64 -33.47
N LYS A 431 -1.02 -6.39 -33.29
CA LYS A 431 -0.53 -5.50 -34.36
C LYS A 431 0.96 -5.72 -34.69
N GLY A 432 1.60 -6.72 -34.10
CA GLY A 432 2.98 -7.13 -34.39
C GLY A 432 4.05 -6.42 -33.56
N TRP A 433 3.68 -5.66 -32.51
CA TRP A 433 4.65 -4.98 -31.66
C TRP A 433 5.08 -5.85 -30.48
N SER A 434 6.39 -5.86 -30.18
CA SER A 434 6.95 -6.56 -29.01
C SER A 434 6.61 -5.83 -27.71
N GLN A 435 6.27 -6.58 -26.66
CA GLN A 435 6.10 -6.06 -25.29
C GLN A 435 7.38 -5.41 -24.72
N ASP A 436 8.52 -5.57 -25.36
CA ASP A 436 9.77 -4.89 -24.97
C ASP A 436 9.68 -3.38 -25.01
N ILE A 437 8.79 -2.82 -25.88
CA ILE A 437 8.74 -1.39 -26.21
C ILE A 437 8.19 -0.56 -25.06
N TRP A 438 7.18 -1.07 -24.34
CA TRP A 438 6.47 -0.28 -23.35
C TRP A 438 6.39 -0.92 -21.97
N SER A 439 6.25 -0.09 -20.97
CA SER A 439 5.98 -0.41 -19.57
C SER A 439 4.73 0.32 -19.10
N TYR A 440 4.28 0.04 -17.90
CA TYR A 440 3.10 0.64 -17.30
C TYR A 440 3.46 1.35 -15.99
N GLY A 441 2.86 2.52 -15.74
CA GLY A 441 2.79 3.17 -14.44
C GLY A 441 1.36 3.07 -13.90
N MET A 442 1.17 2.50 -12.74
CA MET A 442 -0.15 2.29 -12.16
C MET A 442 -0.26 3.00 -10.80
N GLY A 443 -1.22 3.92 -10.68
CA GLY A 443 -1.41 4.73 -9.49
C GLY A 443 -2.47 4.17 -8.55
N GLY A 444 -3.56 4.93 -8.33
CA GLY A 444 -4.63 4.55 -7.42
C GLY A 444 -5.30 3.21 -7.70
N ALA A 445 -5.31 2.75 -8.96
CA ALA A 445 -5.85 1.44 -9.30
C ALA A 445 -5.03 0.28 -8.72
N LEU A 446 -3.73 0.46 -8.48
CA LEU A 446 -2.88 -0.52 -7.81
C LEU A 446 -3.08 -0.51 -6.29
N LEU A 447 -3.04 0.67 -5.66
CA LEU A 447 -2.92 0.79 -4.21
C LEU A 447 -4.21 1.16 -3.49
N GLN A 448 -5.22 1.75 -4.18
CA GLN A 448 -6.42 2.29 -3.51
C GLN A 448 -7.74 1.71 -4.02
N GLN A 449 -7.84 1.33 -5.30
CA GLN A 449 -9.09 0.81 -5.86
C GLN A 449 -9.31 -0.68 -5.54
N VAL A 450 -8.89 -1.07 -4.34
CA VAL A 450 -9.11 -2.39 -3.76
C VAL A 450 -9.75 -2.23 -2.39
N ASN A 451 -10.55 -3.21 -1.99
CA ASN A 451 -11.18 -3.26 -0.67
C ASN A 451 -11.21 -4.71 -0.17
N ARG A 452 -11.65 -4.92 1.08
CA ARG A 452 -11.72 -6.25 1.68
C ARG A 452 -12.56 -7.24 0.85
N ASP A 453 -13.57 -6.74 0.14
CA ASP A 453 -14.48 -7.58 -0.65
C ASP A 453 -13.93 -7.88 -2.06
N THR A 454 -12.84 -7.23 -2.50
CA THR A 454 -12.13 -7.58 -3.75
C THR A 454 -11.74 -9.06 -3.78
N LEU A 455 -11.26 -9.61 -2.66
CA LEU A 455 -10.98 -11.04 -2.47
C LEU A 455 -11.81 -11.65 -1.34
N LYS A 456 -12.85 -10.95 -0.86
CA LYS A 456 -13.82 -11.41 0.16
C LYS A 456 -13.15 -11.98 1.41
N PHE A 457 -12.15 -11.29 1.95
CA PHE A 457 -11.42 -11.71 3.15
C PHE A 457 -12.32 -11.73 4.38
N ALA A 458 -12.13 -12.75 5.19
CA ALA A 458 -12.81 -12.89 6.46
C ALA A 458 -11.92 -13.56 7.51
N LEU A 459 -12.03 -13.09 8.77
CA LEU A 459 -11.59 -13.84 9.94
C LEU A 459 -12.83 -14.46 10.60
N LYS A 460 -12.75 -15.73 10.97
CA LYS A 460 -13.87 -16.46 11.58
C LYS A 460 -13.40 -17.27 12.77
N CYS A 461 -14.06 -17.07 13.92
CA CYS A 461 -14.02 -18.03 15.01
C CYS A 461 -14.60 -19.35 14.51
N SER A 462 -13.84 -20.43 14.65
CA SER A 462 -14.23 -21.75 14.14
C SER A 462 -14.22 -22.84 15.21
N ALA A 463 -13.57 -22.61 16.35
CA ALA A 463 -13.62 -23.51 17.50
C ALA A 463 -13.46 -22.76 18.82
N ILE A 464 -14.05 -23.30 19.89
CA ILE A 464 -13.83 -22.86 21.26
C ILE A 464 -13.54 -24.07 22.16
N ASP A 465 -12.60 -23.89 23.10
CA ASP A 465 -12.41 -24.84 24.18
C ASP A 465 -13.27 -24.43 25.38
N ARG A 466 -14.12 -25.36 25.83
CA ARG A 466 -14.93 -25.22 27.04
C ARG A 466 -14.55 -26.36 28.00
N ASN A 467 -13.99 -25.98 29.15
CA ASN A 467 -13.56 -26.93 30.18
C ASN A 467 -12.62 -28.05 29.67
N GLY A 468 -11.72 -27.72 28.71
CA GLY A 468 -10.77 -28.68 28.13
C GLY A 468 -11.30 -29.52 26.98
N LYS A 469 -12.50 -29.21 26.47
CA LYS A 469 -13.09 -29.87 25.31
C LYS A 469 -13.36 -28.88 24.19
N TRP A 470 -12.83 -29.15 23.01
CA TRP A 470 -13.05 -28.34 21.82
C TRP A 470 -14.46 -28.57 21.23
N HIS A 471 -15.09 -27.47 20.84
CA HIS A 471 -16.38 -27.40 20.18
C HIS A 471 -16.28 -26.61 18.90
N ASN A 472 -16.79 -27.12 17.80
CA ASN A 472 -16.84 -26.45 16.53
C ASN A 472 -17.80 -25.26 16.58
N VAL A 473 -17.38 -24.12 16.04
CA VAL A 473 -18.16 -22.89 15.91
C VAL A 473 -18.31 -22.54 14.44
N TYR A 474 -19.51 -22.45 13.96
CA TYR A 474 -19.78 -22.10 12.57
C TYR A 474 -21.14 -21.44 12.42
N LYS A 475 -21.29 -20.67 11.36
CA LYS A 475 -22.60 -20.17 10.94
C LYS A 475 -23.03 -20.82 9.62
N ASN A 476 -24.32 -21.09 9.51
CA ASN A 476 -24.93 -21.62 8.30
C ASN A 476 -26.26 -20.88 8.06
N PRO A 477 -26.23 -19.63 7.57
CA PRO A 477 -27.45 -18.82 7.43
C PRO A 477 -28.31 -19.33 6.28
N LYS A 478 -29.58 -19.59 6.57
CA LYS A 478 -30.55 -20.04 5.56
C LYS A 478 -30.80 -18.98 4.47
N THR A 479 -30.64 -17.71 4.81
CA THR A 479 -30.87 -16.56 3.91
C THR A 479 -29.74 -16.35 2.90
N ASP A 480 -28.54 -16.86 3.19
CA ASP A 480 -27.37 -16.74 2.31
C ASP A 480 -26.35 -17.85 2.60
N PRO A 481 -26.52 -19.04 1.99
CA PRO A 481 -25.60 -20.17 2.19
C PRO A 481 -24.14 -19.87 1.79
N SER A 482 -23.89 -18.88 0.90
CA SER A 482 -22.53 -18.48 0.51
C SER A 482 -21.73 -17.89 1.68
N LYS A 483 -22.42 -17.48 2.76
CA LYS A 483 -21.82 -16.98 4.00
C LYS A 483 -21.62 -18.06 5.06
N ALA A 484 -21.82 -19.33 4.74
CA ALA A 484 -21.48 -20.43 5.64
C ALA A 484 -19.99 -20.38 6.01
N SER A 485 -19.64 -20.75 7.25
CA SER A 485 -18.24 -20.84 7.69
C SER A 485 -17.92 -22.26 8.16
N ARG A 486 -16.63 -22.62 8.07
CA ARG A 486 -16.16 -23.91 8.56
C ARG A 486 -16.07 -23.89 10.08
N GLY A 487 -16.43 -25.00 10.72
CA GLY A 487 -16.14 -25.29 12.12
C GLY A 487 -14.88 -26.12 12.25
N GLY A 488 -14.16 -26.02 13.37
CA GLY A 488 -12.98 -26.81 13.66
C GLY A 488 -11.69 -26.00 13.77
N ARG A 489 -10.61 -26.68 14.14
CA ARG A 489 -9.23 -26.19 14.08
C ARG A 489 -8.57 -26.73 12.83
N PHE A 490 -7.63 -25.98 12.22
CA PHE A 490 -7.15 -26.31 10.89
C PHE A 490 -5.63 -26.42 10.80
N ASN A 491 -5.19 -27.33 9.93
CA ASN A 491 -3.91 -27.34 9.27
C ASN A 491 -4.12 -27.00 7.78
N LEU A 492 -3.10 -26.49 7.11
CA LEU A 492 -3.07 -26.36 5.66
C LEU A 492 -1.99 -27.29 5.14
N VAL A 493 -2.38 -28.31 4.40
CA VAL A 493 -1.45 -29.30 3.85
C VAL A 493 -1.14 -28.99 2.38
N GLN A 494 0.11 -29.12 2.02
CA GLN A 494 0.57 -28.98 0.65
C GLN A 494 0.71 -30.36 -0.01
N ASN A 495 0.03 -30.55 -1.15
CA ASN A 495 0.14 -31.70 -2.00
C ASN A 495 0.62 -31.24 -3.37
N GLU A 496 1.87 -31.51 -3.71
CA GLU A 496 2.54 -30.98 -4.92
C GLU A 496 2.46 -29.45 -4.99
N LYS A 497 1.67 -28.90 -5.91
CA LYS A 497 1.47 -27.44 -6.07
C LYS A 497 0.16 -26.93 -5.46
N ASP A 498 -0.71 -27.81 -4.97
CA ASP A 498 -2.02 -27.46 -4.40
C ASP A 498 -2.01 -27.51 -2.87
N PHE A 499 -2.92 -26.74 -2.29
CA PHE A 499 -3.12 -26.65 -0.83
C PHE A 499 -4.53 -27.07 -0.46
N ALA A 500 -4.67 -27.77 0.66
CA ALA A 500 -5.97 -28.14 1.22
C ALA A 500 -6.03 -27.87 2.72
N THR A 501 -7.07 -27.17 3.15
CA THR A 501 -7.37 -26.99 4.57
C THR A 501 -7.97 -28.29 5.11
N VAL A 502 -7.32 -28.88 6.11
CA VAL A 502 -7.75 -30.11 6.80
C VAL A 502 -8.02 -29.80 8.28
N GLU A 503 -9.02 -30.49 8.84
CA GLU A 503 -9.36 -30.34 10.25
C GLU A 503 -8.31 -31.02 11.14
N VAL A 504 -7.98 -30.39 12.26
CA VAL A 504 -7.14 -30.96 13.31
C VAL A 504 -7.95 -31.99 14.09
N VAL A 505 -7.47 -33.22 14.13
CA VAL A 505 -8.04 -34.29 14.95
C VAL A 505 -7.30 -34.35 16.27
N ASP A 506 -8.01 -34.28 17.39
CA ASP A 506 -7.42 -34.33 18.73
C ASP A 506 -6.62 -35.61 18.94
N GLY A 507 -5.37 -35.46 19.43
CA GLY A 507 -4.46 -36.59 19.64
C GLY A 507 -3.76 -37.10 18.38
N ALA A 508 -4.13 -36.63 17.17
CA ALA A 508 -3.40 -36.96 15.97
C ALA A 508 -2.14 -36.08 15.79
N PRO A 509 -1.06 -36.60 15.21
CA PRO A 509 0.12 -35.80 14.91
C PRO A 509 -0.19 -34.74 13.84
N ILE A 510 0.54 -33.62 13.90
CA ILE A 510 0.46 -32.59 12.83
C ILE A 510 0.98 -33.23 11.53
N PRO A 511 0.24 -33.12 10.42
CA PRO A 511 0.69 -33.63 9.13
C PRO A 511 2.09 -33.11 8.75
N SER A 512 2.97 -33.96 8.26
CA SER A 512 4.35 -33.59 7.91
C SER A 512 4.43 -32.56 6.77
N ASN A 513 3.39 -32.51 5.92
CA ASN A 513 3.24 -31.54 4.83
C ASN A 513 2.38 -30.31 5.22
N ASN A 514 2.15 -30.10 6.52
CA ASN A 514 1.47 -28.89 6.97
C ASN A 514 2.37 -27.67 6.79
N VAL A 515 1.83 -26.61 6.19
CA VAL A 515 2.54 -25.36 5.86
C VAL A 515 2.15 -24.17 6.75
N LEU A 516 1.22 -24.36 7.70
CA LEU A 516 0.95 -23.35 8.71
C LEU A 516 2.02 -23.44 9.81
N GLU A 517 3.00 -22.55 9.75
CA GLU A 517 4.06 -22.44 10.74
C GLU A 517 3.71 -21.40 11.81
N THR A 518 4.12 -21.60 13.06
CA THR A 518 3.98 -20.59 14.12
C THR A 518 4.94 -19.44 13.84
N ILE A 519 4.38 -18.24 13.69
CA ILE A 519 5.13 -17.01 13.42
C ILE A 519 5.22 -16.10 14.63
N LEU A 520 4.24 -16.19 15.54
CA LEU A 520 4.23 -15.48 16.83
C LEU A 520 3.69 -16.40 17.92
N GLU A 521 4.34 -16.40 19.08
CA GLU A 521 3.82 -17.01 20.29
C GLU A 521 4.21 -16.18 21.52
N ASP A 522 3.24 -15.83 22.35
CA ASP A 522 3.39 -15.08 23.60
C ASP A 522 4.20 -13.77 23.44
N GLY A 523 3.94 -13.05 22.33
CA GLY A 523 4.64 -11.83 21.98
C GLY A 523 6.03 -12.03 21.40
N LYS A 524 6.50 -13.27 21.22
CA LYS A 524 7.80 -13.59 20.61
C LYS A 524 7.63 -13.92 19.13
N LEU A 525 8.34 -13.19 18.27
CA LEU A 525 8.44 -13.52 16.85
C LEU A 525 9.30 -14.79 16.68
N LEU A 526 8.77 -15.81 15.99
CA LEU A 526 9.43 -17.10 15.78
C LEU A 526 9.89 -17.31 14.34
N ARG A 527 9.32 -16.56 13.38
CA ARG A 527 9.71 -16.57 11.98
C ARG A 527 9.88 -15.14 11.49
N ASP A 528 11.01 -14.86 10.87
CA ASP A 528 11.36 -13.56 10.28
C ASP A 528 11.94 -13.80 8.89
N GLN A 529 11.18 -13.46 7.84
CA GLN A 529 11.56 -13.65 6.45
C GLN A 529 12.23 -12.38 5.90
N THR A 530 13.29 -12.56 5.14
CA THR A 530 13.91 -11.50 4.34
C THR A 530 13.12 -11.24 3.06
N LEU A 531 13.31 -10.06 2.44
CA LEU A 531 12.71 -9.74 1.14
C LEU A 531 13.11 -10.77 0.06
N ALA A 532 14.39 -11.18 0.07
CA ALA A 532 14.91 -12.17 -0.90
C ALA A 532 14.19 -13.52 -0.74
N GLU A 533 13.99 -14.01 0.48
CA GLU A 533 13.25 -15.25 0.73
C GLU A 533 11.79 -15.17 0.27
N VAL A 534 11.11 -14.05 0.54
CA VAL A 534 9.72 -13.85 0.09
C VAL A 534 9.63 -13.83 -1.43
N ARG A 535 10.52 -13.10 -2.11
CA ARG A 535 10.59 -13.06 -3.57
C ARG A 535 10.93 -14.41 -4.21
N ALA A 536 11.83 -15.17 -3.60
CA ALA A 536 12.18 -16.51 -4.06
C ALA A 536 10.96 -17.45 -4.03
N ILE A 537 10.19 -17.42 -2.93
CA ILE A 537 8.94 -18.19 -2.82
C ILE A 537 7.93 -17.70 -3.88
N ALA A 538 7.70 -16.38 -3.99
CA ALA A 538 6.77 -15.82 -4.98
C ALA A 538 7.11 -16.23 -6.42
N SER A 539 8.39 -16.18 -6.78
CA SER A 539 8.89 -16.52 -8.12
C SER A 539 8.75 -18.02 -8.44
N SER A 540 8.72 -18.89 -7.42
CA SER A 540 8.54 -20.34 -7.65
C SER A 540 7.15 -20.72 -8.21
N TYR A 541 6.19 -19.80 -8.11
CA TYR A 541 4.84 -19.94 -8.66
C TYR A 541 4.68 -19.27 -10.04
N ASP A 542 5.74 -18.67 -10.60
CA ASP A 542 5.63 -17.99 -11.90
C ASP A 542 5.64 -19.01 -13.05
N SER A 543 4.68 -18.84 -13.97
CA SER A 543 4.58 -19.61 -15.21
C SER A 543 4.11 -18.67 -16.31
N TYR A 544 4.82 -18.68 -17.45
CA TYR A 544 4.56 -17.80 -18.59
C TYR A 544 4.31 -18.56 -19.89
N ASN A 545 4.00 -19.86 -19.79
CA ASN A 545 3.66 -20.69 -20.94
C ASN A 545 2.21 -20.44 -21.36
N ASP A 546 1.92 -20.52 -22.68
CA ASP A 546 0.57 -20.31 -23.23
C ASP A 546 -0.46 -21.41 -22.86
N SER A 547 -0.05 -22.44 -22.11
CA SER A 547 -0.87 -23.61 -21.76
C SER A 547 -1.64 -23.51 -20.43
N ASP A 548 -1.56 -22.36 -19.73
CA ASP A 548 -2.26 -22.15 -18.45
C ASP A 548 -3.31 -21.04 -18.54
#